data_361f9eeb12da0f65f99d69446255fd76
#
_entry.id   361f9eeb12da0f65f99d69446255fd76
#
_cell.length_a   1.000
_cell.length_b   1.000
_cell.length_c   1.000
_cell.angle_alpha   90.00
_cell.angle_beta   90.00
_cell.angle_gamma   90.00
#
_symmetry.space_group_name_H-M   'P 1'
#
loop_
_entity.id
_entity.type
_entity.pdbx_description
1 polymer ?
#
loop_
_entity_poly.entity_id
_entity_poly.type
_entity_poly.pdbx_seq_one_letter_code
_entity_poly.pdbx_strand_id
1 'polypeptide(L)'
;MRIIILFFLATCMSFSQGYLHNVDGEIVEGNGEPILLRGFGLGGWLVPEGYMLHNQAWIAGFESPTEIENHVIDLIGVDAAEDFWNLYRENYVAQADIDQIAEWGFNHIRVPFHYKQFYDSTGTETPMGYAIIDELISWCEPYNMYIILDMHCAPGGQNGGPISDSDGTARLWLEESNKELTIQIWKEIATYYSNNTLIGGYDLINEPVLPGGVSLE
;
A
#
# COMPACT_ATOMS: atom_id res chain seq x y z
N MET A 1 -28.93 46.36 -33.10
CA MET A 1 -27.60 45.91 -32.67
C MET A 1 -27.79 44.51 -32.05
N ARG A 2 -27.46 43.45 -32.79
CA ARG A 2 -27.58 42.06 -32.30
C ARG A 2 -26.23 41.69 -31.69
N ILE A 3 -26.22 41.43 -30.39
CA ILE A 3 -25.04 40.92 -29.66
C ILE A 3 -25.00 39.41 -29.89
N ILE A 4 -23.98 38.91 -30.57
CA ILE A 4 -23.68 37.49 -30.71
C ILE A 4 -22.77 37.13 -29.53
N ILE A 5 -23.32 36.40 -28.57
CA ILE A 5 -22.52 35.80 -27.47
C ILE A 5 -21.94 34.49 -28.01
N LEU A 6 -20.63 34.45 -28.30
CA LEU A 6 -19.91 33.22 -28.58
C LEU A 6 -19.63 32.50 -27.26
N PHE A 7 -20.30 31.39 -27.05
CA PHE A 7 -19.92 30.44 -26.00
C PHE A 7 -18.69 29.64 -26.49
N PHE A 8 -17.52 29.94 -25.91
CA PHE A 8 -16.39 29.01 -26.03
C PHE A 8 -16.65 27.81 -25.13
N LEU A 9 -17.04 26.68 -25.70
CA LEU A 9 -16.93 25.39 -25.04
C LEU A 9 -15.44 25.05 -24.96
N ALA A 10 -14.83 25.28 -23.80
CA ALA A 10 -13.55 24.67 -23.47
C ALA A 10 -13.84 23.17 -23.27
N THR A 11 -13.61 22.36 -24.28
CA THR A 11 -13.49 20.93 -24.11
C THR A 11 -12.22 20.68 -23.29
N CYS A 12 -12.36 20.43 -21.99
CA CYS A 12 -11.31 19.78 -21.22
C CYS A 12 -11.12 18.39 -21.87
N MET A 13 -10.11 18.25 -22.70
CA MET A 13 -9.59 16.94 -23.05
C MET A 13 -8.95 16.39 -21.78
N SER A 14 -9.67 15.55 -21.06
CA SER A 14 -9.05 14.69 -20.06
C SER A 14 -8.14 13.73 -20.83
N PHE A 15 -6.88 14.08 -20.92
CA PHE A 15 -5.87 13.11 -21.34
C PHE A 15 -5.84 12.05 -20.23
N SER A 16 -6.07 10.80 -20.57
CA SER A 16 -5.76 9.71 -19.67
C SER A 16 -4.30 9.85 -19.27
N GLN A 17 -4.03 9.85 -17.97
CA GLN A 17 -2.69 10.01 -17.40
C GLN A 17 -1.69 8.99 -18.00
N GLY A 18 -2.17 7.81 -18.40
CA GLY A 18 -1.36 6.70 -18.92
C GLY A 18 -0.51 6.06 -17.82
N TYR A 19 0.20 4.99 -18.18
CA TYR A 19 1.08 4.30 -17.23
C TYR A 19 2.40 5.04 -17.06
N LEU A 20 2.91 5.09 -15.83
CA LEU A 20 4.30 5.45 -15.59
C LEU A 20 5.22 4.40 -16.22
N HIS A 21 6.28 4.85 -16.86
CA HIS A 21 7.29 3.96 -17.41
C HIS A 21 8.67 4.60 -17.39
N ASN A 22 9.70 3.79 -17.60
CA ASN A 22 11.08 4.28 -17.62
C ASN A 22 11.54 4.52 -19.04
N VAL A 23 12.13 5.69 -19.29
CA VAL A 23 12.81 6.02 -20.54
C VAL A 23 14.20 6.55 -20.20
N ASP A 24 15.23 5.84 -20.59
CA ASP A 24 16.64 6.21 -20.38
C ASP A 24 17.02 6.56 -18.92
N GLY A 25 16.35 5.93 -17.95
CA GLY A 25 16.58 6.15 -16.52
C GLY A 25 15.69 7.22 -15.88
N GLU A 26 14.86 7.89 -16.66
CA GLU A 26 13.85 8.84 -16.16
C GLU A 26 12.46 8.20 -16.10
N ILE A 27 11.69 8.56 -15.08
CA ILE A 27 10.28 8.19 -14.99
C ILE A 27 9.48 9.19 -15.80
N VAL A 28 8.66 8.68 -16.71
CA VAL A 28 7.79 9.48 -17.56
C VAL A 28 6.34 9.04 -17.44
N GLU A 29 5.42 9.97 -17.68
CA GLU A 29 3.98 9.70 -17.80
C GLU A 29 3.65 9.00 -19.13
N GLY A 30 2.40 8.52 -19.26
CA GLY A 30 1.96 7.86 -20.50
C GLY A 30 2.02 8.72 -21.76
N ASN A 31 2.10 10.05 -21.65
CA ASN A 31 2.32 10.98 -22.74
C ASN A 31 3.81 11.19 -23.09
N GLY A 32 4.72 10.55 -22.33
CA GLY A 32 6.18 10.65 -22.51
C GLY A 32 6.84 11.83 -21.81
N GLU A 33 6.09 12.67 -21.08
CA GLU A 33 6.67 13.79 -20.34
C GLU A 33 7.32 13.31 -19.03
N PRO A 34 8.53 13.79 -18.69
CA PRO A 34 9.18 13.45 -17.44
C PRO A 34 8.37 13.92 -16.23
N ILE A 35 8.26 13.09 -15.21
CA ILE A 35 7.60 13.42 -13.96
C ILE A 35 8.54 13.23 -12.77
N LEU A 36 8.53 14.20 -11.86
CA LEU A 36 9.15 14.05 -10.55
C LEU A 36 8.09 13.58 -9.55
N LEU A 37 8.18 12.31 -9.12
CA LEU A 37 7.31 11.78 -8.09
C LEU A 37 7.68 12.38 -6.73
N ARG A 38 6.72 13.11 -6.14
CA ARG A 38 6.79 13.62 -4.77
C ARG A 38 5.69 12.95 -3.99
N GLY A 39 6.05 12.13 -3.02
CA GLY A 39 5.10 11.23 -2.39
C GLY A 39 5.01 11.36 -0.90
N PHE A 40 3.96 10.73 -0.39
CA PHE A 40 3.67 10.57 1.01
C PHE A 40 3.43 9.09 1.33
N GLY A 41 4.05 8.57 2.40
CA GLY A 41 3.85 7.19 2.85
C GLY A 41 2.69 7.11 3.83
N LEU A 42 1.71 6.24 3.58
CA LEU A 42 0.59 5.98 4.47
C LEU A 42 0.96 4.90 5.50
N GLY A 43 2.03 5.15 6.27
CA GLY A 43 2.48 4.22 7.32
C GLY A 43 1.48 4.09 8.46
N GLY A 44 1.48 2.93 9.12
CA GLY A 44 0.59 2.65 10.24
C GLY A 44 -0.85 2.27 9.85
N TRP A 45 -1.28 2.46 8.63
CA TRP A 45 -2.65 2.20 8.19
C TRP A 45 -2.95 0.70 8.02
N LEU A 46 -2.30 0.05 7.06
CA LEU A 46 -2.48 -1.37 6.75
C LEU A 46 -1.38 -2.28 7.33
N VAL A 47 -0.41 -1.65 7.99
CA VAL A 47 0.65 -2.27 8.78
C VAL A 47 0.81 -1.45 10.05
N PRO A 48 0.11 -1.79 11.13
CA PRO A 48 0.30 -1.13 12.42
C PRO A 48 1.68 -1.50 12.97
N GLU A 49 2.50 -0.49 13.22
CA GLU A 49 3.86 -0.66 13.76
C GLU A 49 3.95 0.03 15.12
N GLY A 50 4.51 -0.67 16.10
CA GLY A 50 4.50 -0.22 17.49
C GLY A 50 5.10 1.17 17.69
N TYR A 51 6.21 1.48 17.02
CA TYR A 51 6.87 2.79 17.14
C TYR A 51 6.04 3.94 16.52
N MET A 52 5.17 3.66 15.56
CA MET A 52 4.26 4.65 14.97
C MET A 52 3.04 4.90 15.85
N LEU A 53 2.48 3.84 16.44
CA LEU A 53 1.29 3.95 17.28
C LEU A 53 1.60 4.53 18.66
N HIS A 54 2.77 4.21 19.19
CA HIS A 54 3.20 4.71 20.50
C HIS A 54 4.73 4.78 20.55
N ASN A 55 5.27 5.95 20.88
CA ASN A 55 6.71 6.20 20.94
C ASN A 55 7.49 5.36 21.99
N GLN A 56 6.79 4.57 22.80
CA GLN A 56 7.34 3.65 23.78
C GLN A 56 6.88 2.20 23.57
N ALA A 57 6.34 1.85 22.42
CA ALA A 57 5.86 0.49 22.13
C ALA A 57 6.98 -0.56 22.29
N TRP A 58 8.20 -0.23 21.90
CA TRP A 58 9.38 -1.06 22.12
C TRP A 58 9.67 -1.34 23.63
N ILE A 59 9.22 -0.50 24.55
CA ILE A 59 9.27 -0.76 25.99
C ILE A 59 8.17 -1.73 26.42
N ALA A 60 7.01 -1.67 25.75
CA ALA A 60 5.86 -2.51 26.04
C ALA A 60 5.95 -3.91 25.41
N GLY A 61 6.86 -4.13 24.45
CA GLY A 61 7.04 -5.43 23.77
C GLY A 61 5.98 -5.75 22.73
N PHE A 62 5.31 -4.74 22.16
CA PHE A 62 4.34 -4.89 21.07
C PHE A 62 4.84 -4.09 19.88
N GLU A 63 5.71 -4.70 19.09
CA GLU A 63 6.39 -4.02 17.99
C GLU A 63 5.83 -4.42 16.62
N SER A 64 5.49 -5.70 16.46
CA SER A 64 5.00 -6.23 15.20
C SER A 64 3.48 -6.12 15.06
N PRO A 65 2.94 -6.10 13.82
CA PRO A 65 1.50 -6.10 13.57
C PRO A 65 0.75 -7.21 14.33
N THR A 66 1.24 -8.46 14.25
CA THR A 66 0.60 -9.59 14.93
C THR A 66 0.63 -9.46 16.46
N GLU A 67 1.70 -8.94 17.05
CA GLU A 67 1.76 -8.70 18.51
C GLU A 67 0.76 -7.64 18.93
N ILE A 68 0.63 -6.56 18.15
CA ILE A 68 -0.34 -5.48 18.40
C ILE A 68 -1.77 -6.00 18.27
N GLU A 69 -2.07 -6.75 17.21
CA GLU A 69 -3.39 -7.36 17.00
C GLU A 69 -3.75 -8.31 18.16
N ASN A 70 -2.85 -9.20 18.55
CA ASN A 70 -3.06 -10.10 19.68
C ASN A 70 -3.27 -9.35 20.99
N HIS A 71 -2.52 -8.28 21.23
CA HIS A 71 -2.70 -7.47 22.42
C HIS A 71 -4.08 -6.80 22.48
N VAL A 72 -4.59 -6.31 21.36
CA VAL A 72 -5.97 -5.78 21.28
C VAL A 72 -6.98 -6.88 21.57
N ILE A 73 -6.79 -8.09 20.99
CA ILE A 73 -7.65 -9.25 21.26
C ILE A 73 -7.65 -9.61 22.76
N ASP A 74 -6.49 -9.61 23.39
CA ASP A 74 -6.35 -9.90 24.84
C ASP A 74 -7.07 -8.89 25.72
N LEU A 75 -7.12 -7.62 25.28
CA LEU A 75 -7.77 -6.54 26.05
C LEU A 75 -9.29 -6.52 25.92
N ILE A 76 -9.82 -6.77 24.72
CA ILE A 76 -11.26 -6.55 24.43
C ILE A 76 -11.99 -7.77 23.86
N GLY A 77 -11.29 -8.88 23.58
CA GLY A 77 -11.85 -10.09 22.98
C GLY A 77 -11.88 -10.02 21.46
N VAL A 78 -12.05 -11.21 20.83
CA VAL A 78 -11.93 -11.38 19.37
C VAL A 78 -12.92 -10.51 18.59
N ASP A 79 -14.22 -10.60 18.90
CA ASP A 79 -15.27 -9.89 18.16
C ASP A 79 -15.10 -8.38 18.23
N ALA A 80 -14.82 -7.84 19.43
CA ALA A 80 -14.58 -6.40 19.60
C ALA A 80 -13.26 -5.94 18.98
N ALA A 81 -12.27 -6.79 18.89
CA ALA A 81 -11.01 -6.50 18.21
C ALA A 81 -11.20 -6.43 16.68
N GLU A 82 -12.05 -7.29 16.10
CA GLU A 82 -12.41 -7.20 14.68
C GLU A 82 -13.12 -5.88 14.36
N ASP A 83 -14.11 -5.50 15.17
CA ASP A 83 -14.78 -4.20 15.04
C ASP A 83 -13.80 -3.03 15.18
N PHE A 84 -12.89 -3.10 16.16
CA PHE A 84 -11.85 -2.09 16.36
C PHE A 84 -10.96 -1.92 15.11
N TRP A 85 -10.46 -3.03 14.54
CA TRP A 85 -9.59 -2.94 13.38
C TRP A 85 -10.33 -2.51 12.11
N ASN A 86 -11.61 -2.80 11.96
CA ASN A 86 -12.44 -2.28 10.88
C ASN A 86 -12.56 -0.76 11.01
N LEU A 87 -12.96 -0.26 12.19
CA LEU A 87 -13.05 1.17 12.48
C LEU A 87 -11.69 1.89 12.36
N TYR A 88 -10.61 1.23 12.76
CA TYR A 88 -9.26 1.77 12.62
C TYR A 88 -8.93 2.02 11.14
N ARG A 89 -9.12 1.03 10.27
CA ARG A 89 -8.86 1.17 8.84
C ARG A 89 -9.72 2.23 8.16
N GLU A 90 -10.99 2.34 8.56
CA GLU A 90 -11.93 3.34 8.03
C GLU A 90 -11.60 4.78 8.44
N ASN A 91 -10.94 4.97 9.58
CA ASN A 91 -10.73 6.30 10.15
C ASN A 91 -9.27 6.74 10.21
N TYR A 92 -8.30 5.85 10.05
CA TYR A 92 -6.87 6.19 10.14
C TYR A 92 -6.39 6.92 8.88
N VAL A 93 -6.86 6.50 7.71
CA VAL A 93 -6.74 7.23 6.45
C VAL A 93 -8.13 7.40 5.88
N ALA A 94 -8.49 8.62 5.55
CA ALA A 94 -9.77 8.98 4.95
C ALA A 94 -9.57 9.84 3.69
N GLN A 95 -10.62 10.03 2.92
CA GLN A 95 -10.57 10.88 1.72
C GLN A 95 -10.00 12.27 2.03
N ALA A 96 -10.34 12.86 3.18
CA ALA A 96 -9.86 14.18 3.57
C ALA A 96 -8.32 14.28 3.71
N ASP A 97 -7.66 13.16 4.04
CA ASP A 97 -6.20 13.11 4.10
C ASP A 97 -5.61 13.14 2.68
N ILE A 98 -6.21 12.42 1.75
CA ILE A 98 -5.79 12.43 0.33
C ILE A 98 -6.02 13.80 -0.30
N ASP A 99 -7.17 14.43 -0.01
CA ASP A 99 -7.48 15.80 -0.45
C ASP A 99 -6.39 16.78 0.04
N GLN A 100 -5.99 16.66 1.31
CA GLN A 100 -4.96 17.53 1.91
C GLN A 100 -3.56 17.25 1.34
N ILE A 101 -3.21 15.98 1.11
CA ILE A 101 -1.93 15.60 0.48
C ILE A 101 -1.85 16.17 -0.93
N ALA A 102 -2.94 16.11 -1.70
CA ALA A 102 -3.04 16.71 -3.03
C ALA A 102 -2.91 18.22 -2.99
N GLU A 103 -3.56 18.90 -2.03
CA GLU A 103 -3.46 20.36 -1.84
C GLU A 103 -2.03 20.80 -1.54
N TRP A 104 -1.25 19.99 -0.83
CA TRP A 104 0.18 20.24 -0.57
C TRP A 104 1.07 20.03 -1.80
N GLY A 105 0.51 19.54 -2.91
CA GLY A 105 1.22 19.38 -4.19
C GLY A 105 1.98 18.05 -4.30
N PHE A 106 1.66 17.06 -3.49
CA PHE A 106 2.13 15.70 -3.71
C PHE A 106 1.35 15.04 -4.86
N ASN A 107 2.02 14.19 -5.61
CA ASN A 107 1.47 13.52 -6.80
C ASN A 107 1.53 12.00 -6.73
N HIS A 108 1.99 11.43 -5.62
CA HIS A 108 1.86 10.01 -5.36
C HIS A 108 1.79 9.71 -3.86
N ILE A 109 1.24 8.56 -3.55
CA ILE A 109 1.26 7.95 -2.20
C ILE A 109 1.86 6.56 -2.29
N ARG A 110 2.60 6.17 -1.26
CA ARG A 110 3.06 4.80 -1.03
C ARG A 110 2.18 4.16 0.03
N VAL A 111 1.69 2.97 -0.24
CA VAL A 111 0.76 2.23 0.61
C VAL A 111 1.43 0.95 1.11
N PRO A 112 2.05 1.00 2.30
CA PRO A 112 2.54 -0.20 2.97
C PRO A 112 1.36 -1.11 3.31
N PHE A 113 1.40 -2.37 2.91
CA PHE A 113 0.37 -3.34 3.26
C PHE A 113 0.97 -4.64 3.80
N HIS A 114 0.22 -5.29 4.67
CA HIS A 114 0.49 -6.64 5.11
C HIS A 114 -0.13 -7.63 4.13
N TYR A 115 0.55 -8.73 3.78
CA TYR A 115 0.00 -9.72 2.86
C TYR A 115 -1.36 -10.29 3.31
N LYS A 116 -1.63 -10.29 4.63
CA LYS A 116 -2.91 -10.72 5.20
C LYS A 116 -4.12 -9.89 4.78
N GLN A 117 -3.91 -8.73 4.15
CA GLN A 117 -5.01 -7.97 3.55
C GLN A 117 -5.57 -8.68 2.31
N PHE A 118 -4.76 -9.51 1.64
CA PHE A 118 -5.12 -10.23 0.43
C PHE A 118 -5.28 -11.73 0.63
N TYR A 119 -4.64 -12.30 1.66
CA TYR A 119 -4.70 -13.72 1.99
C TYR A 119 -4.81 -13.92 3.50
N ASP A 120 -5.75 -14.74 3.94
CA ASP A 120 -5.89 -15.07 5.35
C ASP A 120 -4.79 -16.03 5.84
N SER A 121 -4.81 -16.35 7.13
CA SER A 121 -3.83 -17.26 7.75
C SER A 121 -3.93 -18.71 7.27
N THR A 122 -4.99 -19.06 6.53
CA THR A 122 -5.17 -20.40 5.93
C THR A 122 -4.64 -20.45 4.50
N GLY A 123 -4.17 -19.31 3.94
CA GLY A 123 -3.76 -19.18 2.55
C GLY A 123 -4.95 -19.04 1.58
N THR A 124 -6.10 -18.60 2.09
CA THR A 124 -7.28 -18.31 1.26
C THR A 124 -7.31 -16.82 0.92
N GLU A 125 -7.57 -16.52 -0.36
CA GLU A 125 -7.72 -15.14 -0.84
C GLU A 125 -8.87 -14.43 -0.10
N THR A 126 -8.66 -13.18 0.26
CA THR A 126 -9.66 -12.30 0.88
C THR A 126 -9.88 -11.05 0.04
N PRO A 127 -11.11 -10.57 -0.13
CA PRO A 127 -11.39 -9.37 -0.92
C PRO A 127 -11.03 -8.07 -0.21
N MET A 128 -10.61 -8.13 1.07
CA MET A 128 -10.45 -6.94 1.90
C MET A 128 -9.41 -5.96 1.34
N GLY A 129 -8.24 -6.45 0.93
CA GLY A 129 -7.18 -5.61 0.37
C GLY A 129 -7.63 -4.91 -0.92
N TYR A 130 -8.32 -5.61 -1.80
CA TYR A 130 -8.86 -5.02 -3.02
C TYR A 130 -9.88 -3.93 -2.73
N ALA A 131 -10.83 -4.17 -1.80
CA ALA A 131 -11.83 -3.18 -1.45
C ALA A 131 -11.22 -1.88 -0.90
N ILE A 132 -10.21 -1.98 -0.04
CA ILE A 132 -9.50 -0.83 0.52
C ILE A 132 -8.74 -0.06 -0.57
N ILE A 133 -8.04 -0.75 -1.45
CA ILE A 133 -7.26 -0.10 -2.51
C ILE A 133 -8.18 0.50 -3.58
N ASP A 134 -9.31 -0.14 -3.93
CA ASP A 134 -10.30 0.40 -4.85
C ASP A 134 -10.91 1.70 -4.32
N GLU A 135 -11.21 1.76 -3.02
CA GLU A 135 -11.68 2.98 -2.37
C GLU A 135 -10.62 4.08 -2.42
N LEU A 136 -9.37 3.76 -2.07
CA LEU A 136 -8.25 4.68 -2.16
C LEU A 136 -8.03 5.21 -3.58
N ILE A 137 -8.13 4.36 -4.59
CA ILE A 137 -8.07 4.75 -6.01
C ILE A 137 -9.13 5.81 -6.30
N SER A 138 -10.36 5.62 -5.81
CA SER A 138 -11.45 6.58 -6.01
C SER A 138 -11.17 7.95 -5.39
N TRP A 139 -10.43 8.01 -4.28
CA TRP A 139 -9.99 9.26 -3.65
C TRP A 139 -8.83 9.93 -4.39
N CYS A 140 -7.96 9.14 -5.02
CA CYS A 140 -6.79 9.62 -5.76
C CYS A 140 -7.11 10.08 -7.19
N GLU A 141 -8.17 9.52 -7.81
CA GLU A 141 -8.55 9.77 -9.20
C GLU A 141 -8.77 11.25 -9.52
N PRO A 142 -9.49 12.07 -8.70
CA PRO A 142 -9.70 13.50 -8.98
C PRO A 142 -8.41 14.32 -9.09
N TYR A 143 -7.32 13.83 -8.47
CA TYR A 143 -6.02 14.51 -8.38
C TYR A 143 -4.98 13.92 -9.33
N ASN A 144 -5.30 12.87 -10.08
CA ASN A 144 -4.34 12.07 -10.82
C ASN A 144 -3.14 11.66 -9.96
N MET A 145 -3.38 11.30 -8.71
CA MET A 145 -2.35 10.92 -7.76
C MET A 145 -2.01 9.45 -7.93
N TYR A 146 -0.76 9.16 -8.22
CA TYR A 146 -0.28 7.79 -8.39
C TYR A 146 -0.22 7.04 -7.05
N ILE A 147 -0.44 5.74 -7.09
CA ILE A 147 -0.38 4.83 -5.95
C ILE A 147 0.77 3.85 -6.17
N ILE A 148 1.67 3.73 -5.19
CA ILE A 148 2.71 2.71 -5.15
C ILE A 148 2.33 1.72 -4.06
N LEU A 149 2.02 0.49 -4.45
CA LEU A 149 1.72 -0.60 -3.52
C LEU A 149 3.01 -1.21 -3.02
N ASP A 150 3.16 -1.30 -1.70
CA ASP A 150 4.34 -1.81 -1.03
C ASP A 150 4.00 -3.01 -0.15
N MET A 151 4.52 -4.20 -0.50
CA MET A 151 4.43 -5.35 0.39
C MET A 151 5.41 -5.17 1.56
N HIS A 152 4.90 -4.59 2.62
CA HIS A 152 5.66 -4.24 3.81
C HIS A 152 5.86 -5.42 4.77
N CYS A 153 4.90 -6.33 4.80
CA CYS A 153 4.99 -7.61 5.50
C CYS A 153 4.65 -8.74 4.53
N ALA A 154 5.67 -9.46 4.09
CA ALA A 154 5.53 -10.61 3.21
C ALA A 154 5.26 -11.91 4.00
N PRO A 155 4.69 -12.96 3.36
CA PRO A 155 4.57 -14.28 3.98
C PRO A 155 5.86 -14.75 4.62
N GLY A 156 5.82 -15.04 5.92
CA GLY A 156 6.98 -15.51 6.68
C GLY A 156 8.02 -14.44 7.06
N GLY A 157 7.78 -13.16 6.72
CA GLY A 157 8.69 -12.06 6.98
C GLY A 157 9.93 -12.03 6.07
N GLN A 158 10.22 -10.89 5.50
CA GLN A 158 11.36 -10.67 4.58
C GLN A 158 12.65 -10.27 5.28
N ASN A 159 12.59 -9.94 6.56
CA ASN A 159 13.72 -9.71 7.45
C ASN A 159 13.39 -10.26 8.86
N GLY A 160 14.36 -10.24 9.79
CA GLY A 160 14.14 -10.73 11.15
C GLY A 160 13.57 -9.68 12.12
N GLY A 161 13.17 -8.52 11.62
CA GLY A 161 12.64 -7.42 12.43
C GLY A 161 11.12 -7.47 12.61
N PRO A 162 10.60 -6.77 13.63
CA PRO A 162 9.16 -6.69 13.87
C PRO A 162 8.38 -6.01 12.75
N ILE A 163 9.02 -5.12 11.99
CA ILE A 163 8.40 -4.40 10.85
C ILE A 163 7.99 -5.33 9.70
N SER A 164 8.53 -6.53 9.62
CA SER A 164 8.13 -7.55 8.65
C SER A 164 7.14 -8.58 9.22
N ASP A 165 6.65 -8.35 10.43
CA ASP A 165 5.80 -9.28 11.20
C ASP A 165 6.45 -10.67 11.36
N SER A 166 7.77 -10.68 11.53
CA SER A 166 8.57 -11.90 11.64
C SER A 166 8.70 -12.36 13.10
N ASP A 167 8.88 -13.66 13.29
CA ASP A 167 9.21 -14.28 14.59
C ASP A 167 10.72 -14.19 14.97
N GLY A 168 11.45 -13.27 14.34
CA GLY A 168 12.91 -13.16 14.44
C GLY A 168 13.66 -13.86 13.32
N THR A 169 12.94 -14.54 12.42
CA THR A 169 13.52 -15.31 11.31
C THR A 169 12.90 -14.91 9.99
N ALA A 170 13.69 -14.49 9.02
CA ALA A 170 13.21 -14.13 7.68
C ALA A 170 12.83 -15.39 6.86
N ARG A 171 11.68 -15.99 7.20
CA ARG A 171 11.21 -17.27 6.62
C ARG A 171 10.81 -17.16 5.16
N LEU A 172 10.55 -15.96 4.64
CA LEU A 172 10.33 -15.75 3.22
C LEU A 172 11.44 -16.39 2.38
N TRP A 173 12.68 -16.27 2.82
CA TRP A 173 13.83 -16.76 2.07
C TRP A 173 14.13 -18.24 2.29
N LEU A 174 13.62 -18.82 3.38
CA LEU A 174 13.92 -20.18 3.80
C LEU A 174 12.86 -21.20 3.37
N GLU A 175 11.61 -20.75 3.22
CA GLU A 175 10.47 -21.60 2.95
C GLU A 175 9.90 -21.31 1.56
N GLU A 176 9.89 -22.34 0.69
CA GLU A 176 9.44 -22.17 -0.70
C GLU A 176 7.97 -21.77 -0.79
N SER A 177 7.13 -22.29 0.10
CA SER A 177 5.71 -21.92 0.19
C SER A 177 5.48 -20.42 0.40
N ASN A 178 6.33 -19.76 1.19
CA ASN A 178 6.24 -18.31 1.41
C ASN A 178 6.63 -17.52 0.16
N LYS A 179 7.63 -17.98 -0.59
CA LYS A 179 8.02 -17.36 -1.87
C LYS A 179 6.93 -17.53 -2.91
N GLU A 180 6.39 -18.76 -3.04
CA GLU A 180 5.30 -19.07 -3.97
C GLU A 180 4.07 -18.22 -3.68
N LEU A 181 3.67 -18.10 -2.42
CA LEU A 181 2.55 -17.26 -2.00
C LEU A 181 2.80 -15.78 -2.29
N THR A 182 4.01 -15.28 -2.02
CA THR A 182 4.40 -13.89 -2.34
C THR A 182 4.27 -13.61 -3.83
N ILE A 183 4.77 -14.53 -4.67
CA ILE A 183 4.67 -14.42 -6.13
C ILE A 183 3.21 -14.46 -6.58
N GLN A 184 2.41 -15.35 -6.00
CA GLN A 184 0.99 -15.48 -6.32
C GLN A 184 0.24 -14.18 -6.00
N ILE A 185 0.40 -13.63 -4.80
CA ILE A 185 -0.22 -12.36 -4.38
C ILE A 185 0.11 -11.26 -5.38
N TRP A 186 1.38 -11.08 -5.73
CA TRP A 186 1.77 -10.04 -6.68
C TRP A 186 1.19 -10.25 -8.08
N LYS A 187 1.11 -11.50 -8.57
CA LYS A 187 0.49 -11.81 -9.86
C LYS A 187 -1.00 -11.45 -9.87
N GLU A 188 -1.69 -11.71 -8.78
CA GLU A 188 -3.12 -11.43 -8.66
C GLU A 188 -3.38 -9.93 -8.55
N ILE A 189 -2.65 -9.22 -7.67
CA ILE A 189 -2.73 -7.76 -7.57
C ILE A 189 -2.43 -7.09 -8.92
N ALA A 190 -1.34 -7.47 -9.57
CA ALA A 190 -0.96 -6.90 -10.87
C ALA A 190 -1.98 -7.22 -11.98
N THR A 191 -2.62 -8.39 -11.92
CA THR A 191 -3.66 -8.76 -12.86
C THR A 191 -4.94 -7.95 -12.62
N TYR A 192 -5.35 -7.81 -11.36
CA TYR A 192 -6.54 -7.07 -10.96
C TYR A 192 -6.44 -5.59 -11.38
N TYR A 193 -5.29 -4.96 -11.11
CA TYR A 193 -5.05 -3.56 -11.45
C TYR A 193 -4.42 -3.33 -12.82
N SER A 194 -4.36 -4.33 -13.69
CA SER A 194 -3.66 -4.25 -14.98
C SER A 194 -4.14 -3.15 -15.92
N ASN A 195 -5.36 -2.65 -15.74
CA ASN A 195 -5.93 -1.56 -16.54
C ASN A 195 -6.07 -0.25 -15.76
N ASN A 196 -5.50 -0.14 -14.56
CA ASN A 196 -5.57 1.06 -13.75
C ASN A 196 -4.27 1.85 -13.84
N THR A 197 -4.31 3.01 -14.50
CA THR A 197 -3.13 3.86 -14.73
C THR A 197 -2.69 4.63 -13.48
N LEU A 198 -3.51 4.67 -12.42
CA LEU A 198 -3.13 5.29 -11.15
C LEU A 198 -2.21 4.39 -10.32
N ILE A 199 -2.18 3.08 -10.58
CA ILE A 199 -1.16 2.22 -9.98
C ILE A 199 0.17 2.52 -10.68
N GLY A 200 0.95 3.38 -10.03
CA GLY A 200 2.21 3.90 -10.56
C GLY A 200 3.39 2.96 -10.39
N GLY A 201 3.28 1.99 -9.47
CA GLY A 201 4.36 1.04 -9.24
C GLY A 201 4.08 0.02 -8.14
N TYR A 202 4.93 -0.99 -8.10
CA TYR A 202 4.93 -2.05 -7.11
C TYR A 202 6.28 -2.09 -6.41
N ASP A 203 6.30 -1.77 -5.12
CA ASP A 203 7.45 -2.00 -4.23
C ASP A 203 7.34 -3.44 -3.72
N LEU A 204 8.07 -4.32 -4.38
CA LEU A 204 7.84 -5.77 -4.27
C LEU A 204 8.07 -6.31 -2.87
N ILE A 205 9.07 -5.79 -2.16
CA ILE A 205 9.43 -6.21 -0.79
C ILE A 205 10.10 -5.06 -0.06
N ASN A 206 9.53 -4.62 1.06
CA ASN A 206 10.14 -3.62 1.93
C ASN A 206 11.32 -4.21 2.70
N GLU A 207 12.44 -3.50 2.72
CA GLU A 207 13.63 -3.81 3.55
C GLU A 207 14.04 -5.30 3.59
N PRO A 208 14.30 -5.94 2.45
CA PRO A 208 14.66 -7.35 2.43
C PRO A 208 16.04 -7.59 3.05
N VAL A 209 16.12 -8.52 4.01
CA VAL A 209 17.38 -8.95 4.63
C VAL A 209 17.47 -10.48 4.57
N LEU A 210 18.43 -10.98 3.82
CA LEU A 210 18.66 -12.41 3.70
C LEU A 210 19.23 -13.01 4.99
N PRO A 211 18.73 -14.16 5.44
CA PRO A 211 19.36 -14.91 6.51
C PRO A 211 20.79 -15.32 6.16
N GLY A 212 21.66 -15.45 7.16
CA GLY A 212 23.03 -15.90 6.93
C GLY A 212 23.08 -17.25 6.20
N GLY A 213 23.88 -17.32 5.14
CA GLY A 213 24.04 -18.52 4.31
C GLY A 213 23.06 -18.64 3.14
N VAL A 214 22.13 -17.69 2.98
CA VAL A 214 21.28 -17.57 1.79
C VAL A 214 21.90 -16.54 0.83
N SER A 215 21.96 -16.86 -0.45
CA SER A 215 22.35 -15.92 -1.53
C SER A 215 21.21 -15.78 -2.54
N LEU A 216 21.09 -14.61 -3.13
CA LEU A 216 20.27 -14.40 -4.33
C LEU A 216 21.15 -14.87 -5.52
N GLU A 217 20.79 -15.99 -6.14
CA GLU A 217 21.39 -16.47 -7.40
C GLU A 217 20.56 -15.99 -8.59
#